data_615b8f9133f0ea7057f035bb9e1d0d0c
#
_entry.id   615b8f9133f0ea7057f035bb9e1d0d0c
#
_cell.length_a   1.000
_cell.length_b   1.000
_cell.length_c   1.000
_cell.angle_alpha   90.00
_cell.angle_beta   90.00
_cell.angle_gamma   90.00
#
_symmetry.space_group_name_H-M   'P 1'
#
loop_
_entity.id
_entity.type
_entity.pdbx_description
1 polymer ?
#
loop_
_entity_poly.entity_id
_entity_poly.type
_entity_poly.pdbx_seq_one_letter_code
_entity_poly.pdbx_strand_id
1 'polypeptide(L)'
;QFSDTVMEDILGVAHIPAAASQLRCDACSINYMLGALRYADAITTVSPTYASEIQTPEFGEGLDGVLRERSYALQGILNGIDVAGFDPATDKRIAANYTVEDRSGKALCKAKLQEELGLEVRDDRPLMVMVTRLTRQKGMDLVMYALDRILAGGVQVAVLGTGDRDYEDGLRYFQDKYPGTMAARIEFDPALSQRMYAAADMFLMPSKFEPCGLSQIIAMRYGTLPIVRETGGLKDTVVPYNEFTGEGTGFSFSNFNGDEMGDAVFRAARLFWDNREAWDQLVTQAMSQDFSWTRSADKYLDLYFFMHPEIERPAAVEAVAEPVVEA
;
A
#
# COMPACT_ATOMS: atom_id res chain seq x y z
N GLN A 1 21.72 -7.21 13.49
CA GLN A 1 22.69 -8.07 14.19
C GLN A 1 23.69 -7.19 14.95
N PHE A 2 24.19 -7.69 16.08
CA PHE A 2 25.15 -7.01 16.95
C PHE A 2 26.24 -7.99 17.34
N SER A 3 27.43 -7.48 17.80
CA SER A 3 28.47 -8.31 18.40
C SER A 3 27.90 -9.00 19.63
N ASP A 4 28.36 -10.21 19.92
CA ASP A 4 27.96 -10.98 21.11
C ASP A 4 28.41 -10.35 22.45
N THR A 5 29.37 -9.41 22.43
CA THR A 5 29.75 -8.60 23.62
C THR A 5 28.55 -7.83 24.19
N VAL A 6 27.58 -7.46 23.36
CA VAL A 6 26.34 -6.78 23.77
C VAL A 6 25.48 -7.61 24.73
N MET A 7 25.63 -8.95 24.72
CA MET A 7 24.92 -9.82 25.67
C MET A 7 25.35 -9.55 27.11
N GLU A 8 26.62 -9.24 27.36
CA GLU A 8 27.10 -8.90 28.69
C GLU A 8 26.88 -7.40 28.98
N ASP A 9 27.33 -6.55 28.08
CA ASP A 9 27.40 -5.09 28.30
C ASP A 9 26.02 -4.43 28.43
N ILE A 10 25.00 -4.96 27.77
CA ILE A 10 23.65 -4.37 27.74
C ILE A 10 22.63 -5.28 28.42
N LEU A 11 22.63 -6.58 28.12
CA LEU A 11 21.59 -7.50 28.58
C LEU A 11 21.97 -8.23 29.87
N GLY A 12 23.26 -8.32 30.19
CA GLY A 12 23.75 -9.05 31.36
C GLY A 12 23.47 -10.56 31.34
N VAL A 13 23.23 -11.14 30.15
CA VAL A 13 22.80 -12.54 29.99
C VAL A 13 23.86 -13.47 29.40
N ALA A 14 25.07 -12.99 29.15
CA ALA A 14 26.15 -13.81 28.56
C ALA A 14 26.48 -15.05 29.41
N HIS A 15 26.32 -14.96 30.73
CA HIS A 15 26.53 -16.03 31.69
C HIS A 15 25.30 -16.97 31.83
N ILE A 16 24.20 -16.74 31.14
CA ILE A 16 23.02 -17.58 31.14
C ILE A 16 22.94 -18.33 29.78
N PRO A 17 23.54 -19.58 29.71
CA PRO A 17 23.67 -20.27 28.42
C PRO A 17 22.33 -20.45 27.66
N ALA A 18 21.25 -20.71 28.38
CA ALA A 18 19.93 -20.88 27.80
C ALA A 18 19.44 -19.61 27.13
N ALA A 19 19.60 -18.44 27.75
CA ALA A 19 19.23 -17.15 27.17
C ALA A 19 20.17 -16.75 26.02
N ALA A 20 21.48 -16.89 26.22
CA ALA A 20 22.47 -16.56 25.21
C ALA A 20 22.28 -17.36 23.91
N SER A 21 21.95 -18.65 24.00
CA SER A 21 21.73 -19.52 22.85
C SER A 21 20.49 -19.09 21.99
N GLN A 22 19.52 -18.46 22.62
CA GLN A 22 18.30 -18.00 21.93
C GLN A 22 18.51 -16.69 21.13
N LEU A 23 19.54 -15.94 21.49
CA LEU A 23 19.88 -14.67 20.83
C LEU A 23 20.91 -14.87 19.70
N ARG A 24 21.76 -15.92 19.79
CA ARG A 24 22.84 -16.16 18.83
C ARG A 24 22.31 -16.52 17.45
N CYS A 25 22.81 -15.84 16.43
CA CYS A 25 22.61 -16.16 15.03
C CYS A 25 23.84 -16.80 14.39
N ASP A 26 25.03 -16.55 14.95
CA ASP A 26 26.28 -17.21 14.60
C ASP A 26 27.26 -17.23 15.80
N ALA A 27 28.54 -17.60 15.56
CA ALA A 27 29.54 -17.76 16.61
C ALA A 27 29.86 -16.44 17.37
N CYS A 28 29.71 -15.29 16.72
CA CYS A 28 30.16 -13.99 17.24
C CYS A 28 29.08 -12.92 17.24
N SER A 29 27.84 -13.25 16.78
CA SER A 29 26.78 -12.26 16.67
C SER A 29 25.45 -12.72 17.25
N ILE A 30 24.68 -11.73 17.67
CA ILE A 30 23.33 -11.88 18.19
C ILE A 30 22.31 -11.07 17.38
N ASN A 31 21.07 -11.51 17.45
CA ASN A 31 19.94 -10.82 16.83
C ASN A 31 18.80 -10.67 17.85
N TYR A 32 18.51 -9.44 18.27
CA TYR A 32 17.43 -9.17 19.22
C TYR A 32 16.06 -9.56 18.68
N MET A 33 15.82 -9.39 17.38
CA MET A 33 14.56 -9.82 16.76
C MET A 33 14.39 -11.34 16.88
N LEU A 34 15.45 -12.11 16.68
CA LEU A 34 15.43 -13.57 16.87
C LEU A 34 15.02 -13.93 18.29
N GLY A 35 15.61 -13.26 19.31
CA GLY A 35 15.23 -13.46 20.70
C GLY A 35 13.77 -13.08 20.97
N ALA A 36 13.33 -11.92 20.49
CA ALA A 36 11.96 -11.47 20.63
C ALA A 36 10.97 -12.47 20.03
N LEU A 37 11.22 -12.97 18.82
CA LEU A 37 10.38 -13.95 18.15
C LEU A 37 10.29 -15.28 18.92
N ARG A 38 11.36 -15.69 19.59
CA ARG A 38 11.39 -16.94 20.37
C ARG A 38 10.64 -16.85 21.69
N TYR A 39 10.64 -15.68 22.32
CA TYR A 39 10.05 -15.50 23.66
C TYR A 39 8.68 -14.83 23.66
N ALA A 40 8.24 -14.21 22.56
CA ALA A 40 6.94 -13.58 22.50
C ALA A 40 5.80 -14.60 22.64
N ASP A 41 4.75 -14.29 23.39
CA ASP A 41 3.54 -15.11 23.49
C ASP A 41 2.73 -15.05 22.20
N ALA A 42 2.67 -13.89 21.55
CA ALA A 42 2.05 -13.68 20.25
C ALA A 42 2.96 -12.81 19.36
N ILE A 43 2.92 -13.07 18.07
CA ILE A 43 3.69 -12.35 17.05
C ILE A 43 2.69 -11.78 16.05
N THR A 44 2.74 -10.47 15.83
CA THR A 44 1.88 -9.82 14.83
C THR A 44 2.71 -9.23 13.71
N THR A 45 2.16 -9.30 12.50
CA THR A 45 2.60 -8.52 11.35
C THR A 45 1.40 -7.85 10.69
N VAL A 46 1.63 -7.07 9.64
CA VAL A 46 0.62 -6.13 9.13
C VAL A 46 -0.17 -6.64 7.92
N SER A 47 -0.12 -7.94 7.64
CA SER A 47 -0.93 -8.57 6.60
C SER A 47 -0.91 -10.10 6.74
N PRO A 48 -2.03 -10.82 6.52
CA PRO A 48 -2.07 -12.28 6.49
C PRO A 48 -1.18 -12.89 5.41
N THR A 49 -1.18 -12.32 4.19
CA THR A 49 -0.29 -12.77 3.11
C THR A 49 1.17 -12.53 3.50
N TYR A 50 1.51 -11.36 4.05
CA TYR A 50 2.88 -11.09 4.51
C TYR A 50 3.32 -12.01 5.64
N ALA A 51 2.42 -12.36 6.57
CA ALA A 51 2.69 -13.37 7.60
C ALA A 51 3.13 -14.71 7.00
N SER A 52 2.56 -15.10 5.86
CA SER A 52 2.95 -16.30 5.12
C SER A 52 4.25 -16.12 4.36
N GLU A 53 4.45 -14.96 3.72
CA GLU A 53 5.65 -14.63 2.94
C GLU A 53 6.93 -14.63 3.80
N ILE A 54 6.91 -14.00 4.98
CA ILE A 54 8.09 -13.94 5.88
C ILE A 54 8.51 -15.28 6.47
N GLN A 55 7.71 -16.33 6.32
CA GLN A 55 8.07 -17.70 6.66
C GLN A 55 8.88 -18.39 5.54
N THR A 56 9.15 -17.70 4.44
CA THR A 56 9.96 -18.22 3.32
C THR A 56 11.36 -17.62 3.33
N PRO A 57 12.37 -18.32 2.80
CA PRO A 57 13.73 -17.78 2.70
C PRO A 57 13.83 -16.49 1.88
N GLU A 58 12.91 -16.28 0.95
CA GLU A 58 12.89 -15.10 0.07
C GLU A 58 12.55 -13.81 0.84
N PHE A 59 11.63 -13.87 1.80
CA PHE A 59 11.11 -12.69 2.50
C PHE A 59 11.41 -12.67 4.00
N GLY A 60 11.94 -13.76 4.54
CA GLY A 60 12.18 -13.91 5.99
C GLY A 60 13.46 -13.26 6.51
N GLU A 61 14.34 -12.72 5.62
CA GLU A 61 15.59 -12.04 5.99
C GLU A 61 16.44 -12.85 6.98
N GLY A 62 16.48 -14.19 6.80
CA GLY A 62 17.18 -15.12 7.67
C GLY A 62 16.46 -15.46 8.99
N LEU A 63 15.23 -15.00 9.17
CA LEU A 63 14.37 -15.32 10.33
C LEU A 63 13.22 -16.27 9.96
N ASP A 64 13.14 -16.69 8.70
CA ASP A 64 12.09 -17.59 8.20
C ASP A 64 11.99 -18.90 8.97
N GLY A 65 13.13 -19.45 9.44
CA GLY A 65 13.18 -20.65 10.27
C GLY A 65 12.40 -20.48 11.57
N VAL A 66 12.74 -19.46 12.35
CA VAL A 66 12.05 -19.19 13.63
C VAL A 66 10.59 -18.79 13.42
N LEU A 67 10.27 -18.07 12.34
CA LEU A 67 8.89 -17.70 12.04
C LEU A 67 8.04 -18.92 11.68
N ARG A 68 8.59 -19.91 10.96
CA ARG A 68 7.91 -21.21 10.73
C ARG A 68 7.71 -22.00 12.02
N GLU A 69 8.73 -22.08 12.88
CA GLU A 69 8.64 -22.74 14.18
C GLU A 69 7.54 -22.11 15.06
N ARG A 70 7.36 -20.80 14.95
CA ARG A 70 6.42 -19.99 15.71
C ARG A 70 5.15 -19.63 14.93
N SER A 71 4.88 -20.33 13.82
CA SER A 71 3.72 -20.04 12.94
C SER A 71 2.38 -20.05 13.67
N TYR A 72 2.23 -20.86 14.71
CA TYR A 72 1.03 -20.93 15.56
C TYR A 72 0.78 -19.67 16.37
N ALA A 73 1.80 -18.86 16.63
CA ALA A 73 1.72 -17.59 17.36
C ALA A 73 1.74 -16.37 16.41
N LEU A 74 1.97 -16.59 15.10
CA LEU A 74 2.10 -15.52 14.11
C LEU A 74 0.75 -15.21 13.47
N GLN A 75 0.33 -13.95 13.55
CA GLN A 75 -0.90 -13.45 12.96
C GLN A 75 -0.66 -12.17 12.14
N GLY A 76 -1.28 -12.09 10.96
CA GLY A 76 -1.32 -10.87 10.14
C GLY A 76 -2.58 -10.05 10.43
N ILE A 77 -2.40 -8.79 10.82
CA ILE A 77 -3.49 -7.84 11.08
C ILE A 77 -3.25 -6.60 10.21
N LEU A 78 -4.14 -6.37 9.24
CA LEU A 78 -4.02 -5.20 8.35
C LEU A 78 -4.13 -3.89 9.14
N ASN A 79 -3.34 -2.90 8.76
CA ASN A 79 -3.48 -1.55 9.28
C ASN A 79 -4.74 -0.89 8.70
N GLY A 80 -5.34 0.01 9.49
CA GLY A 80 -6.33 0.95 9.00
C GLY A 80 -5.70 2.26 8.50
N ILE A 81 -6.53 3.15 8.01
CA ILE A 81 -6.18 4.54 7.69
C ILE A 81 -7.02 5.51 8.55
N ASP A 82 -6.57 6.74 8.68
CA ASP A 82 -7.38 7.84 9.21
C ASP A 82 -8.44 8.22 8.16
N VAL A 83 -9.63 7.62 8.30
CA VAL A 83 -10.73 7.82 7.33
C VAL A 83 -11.31 9.23 7.36
N ALA A 84 -11.11 9.99 8.45
CA ALA A 84 -11.51 11.39 8.53
C ALA A 84 -10.47 12.31 7.87
N GLY A 85 -9.18 12.03 8.05
CA GLY A 85 -8.09 12.75 7.40
C GLY A 85 -7.95 12.45 5.89
N PHE A 86 -8.42 11.28 5.44
CA PHE A 86 -8.45 10.86 4.04
C PHE A 86 -9.89 10.73 3.53
N ASP A 87 -10.62 11.85 3.51
CA ASP A 87 -12.00 11.90 3.05
C ASP A 87 -12.18 12.91 1.90
N PRO A 88 -12.47 12.44 0.66
CA PRO A 88 -12.67 13.34 -0.48
C PRO A 88 -13.85 14.31 -0.29
N ALA A 89 -14.81 13.99 0.60
CA ALA A 89 -15.95 14.88 0.87
C ALA A 89 -15.55 16.13 1.67
N THR A 90 -14.49 16.08 2.48
CA THR A 90 -14.11 17.15 3.42
C THR A 90 -12.67 17.61 3.29
N ASP A 91 -11.84 16.94 2.48
CA ASP A 91 -10.43 17.27 2.31
C ASP A 91 -10.26 18.67 1.67
N LYS A 92 -9.64 19.58 2.39
CA LYS A 92 -9.38 20.96 1.95
C LYS A 92 -8.15 21.11 1.03
N ARG A 93 -7.38 20.02 0.85
CA ARG A 93 -6.14 20.00 0.04
C ARG A 93 -6.41 19.73 -1.43
N ILE A 94 -7.62 19.26 -1.78
CA ILE A 94 -8.01 18.90 -3.15
C ILE A 94 -8.77 20.04 -3.82
N ALA A 95 -8.80 20.06 -5.14
CA ALA A 95 -9.38 21.17 -5.92
C ALA A 95 -10.90 21.26 -5.81
N ALA A 96 -11.59 20.14 -5.63
CA ALA A 96 -13.03 20.07 -5.37
C ALA A 96 -13.34 18.83 -4.54
N ASN A 97 -14.29 18.95 -3.63
CA ASN A 97 -14.77 17.82 -2.84
C ASN A 97 -15.77 16.98 -3.63
N TYR A 98 -15.85 15.70 -3.31
CA TYR A 98 -16.76 14.74 -3.93
C TYR A 98 -17.04 13.55 -3.01
N THR A 99 -18.10 12.81 -3.32
CA THR A 99 -18.49 11.60 -2.57
C THR A 99 -18.56 10.40 -3.52
N VAL A 100 -18.91 9.24 -2.99
CA VAL A 100 -19.15 8.04 -3.81
C VAL A 100 -20.38 8.19 -4.70
N GLU A 101 -21.39 8.95 -4.26
CA GLU A 101 -22.64 9.22 -4.99
C GLU A 101 -22.48 10.32 -6.05
N ASP A 102 -21.68 11.35 -5.76
CA ASP A 102 -21.39 12.45 -6.69
C ASP A 102 -19.88 12.66 -6.84
N ARG A 103 -19.32 12.12 -7.91
CA ARG A 103 -17.91 12.20 -8.25
C ARG A 103 -17.56 13.32 -9.23
N SER A 104 -18.45 14.27 -9.47
CA SER A 104 -18.22 15.40 -10.39
C SER A 104 -16.97 16.22 -10.00
N GLY A 105 -16.71 16.37 -8.68
CA GLY A 105 -15.51 17.03 -8.15
C GLY A 105 -14.21 16.31 -8.52
N LYS A 106 -14.23 14.98 -8.68
CA LYS A 106 -13.05 14.21 -9.10
C LYS A 106 -12.55 14.59 -10.49
N ALA A 107 -13.47 14.85 -11.44
CA ALA A 107 -13.11 15.30 -12.78
C ALA A 107 -12.40 16.68 -12.74
N LEU A 108 -12.87 17.59 -11.87
CA LEU A 108 -12.21 18.88 -11.65
C LEU A 108 -10.83 18.71 -11.01
N CYS A 109 -10.70 17.82 -10.02
CA CYS A 109 -9.40 17.49 -9.43
C CYS A 109 -8.41 16.98 -10.49
N LYS A 110 -8.85 16.11 -11.42
CA LYS A 110 -8.03 15.60 -12.51
C LYS A 110 -7.56 16.74 -13.43
N ALA A 111 -8.45 17.57 -13.91
CA ALA A 111 -8.11 18.69 -14.78
C ALA A 111 -7.12 19.64 -14.10
N LYS A 112 -7.33 19.97 -12.82
CA LYS A 112 -6.43 20.85 -12.04
C LYS A 112 -5.06 20.25 -11.81
N LEU A 113 -4.97 18.95 -11.54
CA LEU A 113 -3.67 18.28 -11.41
C LEU A 113 -2.94 18.22 -12.75
N GLN A 114 -3.62 17.96 -13.86
CA GLN A 114 -3.03 17.98 -15.18
C GLN A 114 -2.44 19.37 -15.50
N GLU A 115 -3.18 20.45 -15.22
CA GLU A 115 -2.67 21.84 -15.35
C GLU A 115 -1.42 22.07 -14.48
N GLU A 116 -1.48 21.70 -13.20
CA GLU A 116 -0.38 21.89 -12.23
C GLU A 116 0.90 21.15 -12.64
N LEU A 117 0.76 19.96 -13.19
CA LEU A 117 1.88 19.11 -13.59
C LEU A 117 2.37 19.37 -15.02
N GLY A 118 1.70 20.23 -15.78
CA GLY A 118 2.03 20.51 -17.19
C GLY A 118 1.66 19.36 -18.14
N LEU A 119 0.69 18.54 -17.74
CA LEU A 119 0.08 17.51 -18.60
C LEU A 119 -0.99 18.12 -19.50
N GLU A 120 -1.27 17.47 -20.63
CA GLU A 120 -2.45 17.83 -21.43
C GLU A 120 -3.72 17.62 -20.61
N VAL A 121 -4.61 18.61 -20.56
CA VAL A 121 -5.89 18.48 -19.88
C VAL A 121 -6.81 17.62 -20.74
N ARG A 122 -6.97 16.34 -20.35
CA ARG A 122 -7.71 15.33 -21.12
C ARG A 122 -8.52 14.47 -20.13
N ASP A 123 -9.83 14.45 -20.32
CA ASP A 123 -10.76 13.58 -19.57
C ASP A 123 -10.86 12.17 -20.16
N ASP A 124 -10.60 12.04 -21.45
CA ASP A 124 -10.63 10.80 -22.23
C ASP A 124 -9.38 9.95 -22.09
N ARG A 125 -8.29 10.47 -21.48
CA ARG A 125 -7.08 9.71 -21.17
C ARG A 125 -7.02 9.33 -19.71
N PRO A 126 -6.79 8.04 -19.37
CA PRO A 126 -6.58 7.66 -17.99
C PRO A 126 -5.29 8.28 -17.45
N LEU A 127 -5.37 8.87 -16.27
CA LEU A 127 -4.23 9.38 -15.51
C LEU A 127 -3.81 8.36 -14.48
N MET A 128 -2.63 7.79 -14.65
CA MET A 128 -2.00 6.87 -13.70
C MET A 128 -0.97 7.61 -12.86
N VAL A 129 -1.01 7.41 -11.54
CA VAL A 129 -0.05 8.03 -10.63
C VAL A 129 0.71 7.03 -9.80
N MET A 130 1.90 7.42 -9.35
CA MET A 130 2.69 6.75 -8.33
C MET A 130 3.15 7.78 -7.29
N VAL A 131 2.99 7.44 -6.01
CA VAL A 131 3.49 8.21 -4.87
C VAL A 131 4.32 7.26 -4.02
N THR A 132 5.65 7.30 -4.15
CA THR A 132 6.50 6.27 -3.56
C THR A 132 7.97 6.68 -3.46
N ARG A 133 8.75 5.95 -2.67
CA ARG A 133 10.21 5.99 -2.78
C ARG A 133 10.65 5.36 -4.11
N LEU A 134 11.55 6.01 -4.82
CA LEU A 134 12.04 5.55 -6.11
C LEU A 134 13.16 4.51 -5.92
N THR A 135 12.77 3.29 -5.56
CA THR A 135 13.69 2.18 -5.28
C THR A 135 13.25 0.91 -6.01
N ARG A 136 14.19 -0.03 -6.16
CA ARG A 136 13.89 -1.34 -6.74
C ARG A 136 12.83 -2.11 -5.94
N GLN A 137 12.80 -1.94 -4.61
CA GLN A 137 11.76 -2.54 -3.75
C GLN A 137 10.35 -2.12 -4.19
N LYS A 138 10.20 -0.87 -4.63
CA LYS A 138 8.92 -0.32 -5.10
C LYS A 138 8.63 -0.62 -6.58
N GLY A 139 9.45 -1.47 -7.21
CA GLY A 139 9.25 -1.93 -8.58
C GLY A 139 9.64 -0.91 -9.65
N MET A 140 10.52 0.06 -9.31
CA MET A 140 10.94 1.07 -10.28
C MET A 140 11.66 0.50 -11.50
N ASP A 141 12.33 -0.66 -11.36
CA ASP A 141 12.90 -1.39 -12.50
C ASP A 141 11.83 -1.87 -13.49
N LEU A 142 10.70 -2.38 -13.00
CA LEU A 142 9.56 -2.75 -13.84
C LEU A 142 8.94 -1.52 -14.52
N VAL A 143 8.84 -0.41 -13.78
CA VAL A 143 8.29 0.86 -14.30
C VAL A 143 9.18 1.37 -15.43
N MET A 144 10.51 1.45 -15.23
CA MET A 144 11.43 1.90 -16.27
C MET A 144 11.35 1.04 -17.54
N TYR A 145 11.19 -0.27 -17.38
CA TYR A 145 11.03 -1.19 -18.50
C TYR A 145 9.75 -0.94 -19.32
N ALA A 146 8.60 -0.75 -18.64
CA ALA A 146 7.30 -0.69 -19.31
C ALA A 146 6.83 0.73 -19.66
N LEU A 147 7.48 1.78 -19.12
CA LEU A 147 6.97 3.15 -19.17
C LEU A 147 6.85 3.69 -20.60
N ASP A 148 7.78 3.38 -21.48
CA ASP A 148 7.71 3.79 -22.89
C ASP A 148 6.45 3.24 -23.59
N ARG A 149 6.16 1.96 -23.40
CA ARG A 149 4.96 1.30 -23.92
C ARG A 149 3.68 1.89 -23.33
N ILE A 150 3.67 2.20 -22.04
CA ILE A 150 2.50 2.77 -21.33
C ILE A 150 2.19 4.17 -21.86
N LEU A 151 3.19 5.04 -21.95
CA LEU A 151 3.05 6.41 -22.44
C LEU A 151 2.66 6.47 -23.93
N ALA A 152 3.32 5.67 -24.76
CA ALA A 152 2.98 5.54 -26.19
C ALA A 152 1.57 4.95 -26.39
N GLY A 153 1.08 4.15 -25.45
CA GLY A 153 -0.24 3.57 -25.44
C GLY A 153 -1.38 4.51 -24.99
N GLY A 154 -1.10 5.77 -24.70
CA GLY A 154 -2.09 6.82 -24.44
C GLY A 154 -2.47 7.01 -22.96
N VAL A 155 -1.77 6.36 -22.03
CA VAL A 155 -1.95 6.58 -20.59
C VAL A 155 -1.09 7.76 -20.16
N GLN A 156 -1.65 8.73 -19.46
CA GLN A 156 -0.88 9.77 -18.80
C GLN A 156 -0.30 9.25 -17.48
N VAL A 157 0.94 9.64 -17.17
CA VAL A 157 1.62 9.16 -15.97
C VAL A 157 2.20 10.32 -15.17
N ALA A 158 1.96 10.34 -13.86
CA ALA A 158 2.64 11.26 -12.95
C ALA A 158 3.26 10.49 -11.78
N VAL A 159 4.53 10.78 -11.49
CA VAL A 159 5.29 10.14 -10.41
C VAL A 159 5.76 11.19 -9.43
N LEU A 160 5.48 10.97 -8.13
CA LEU A 160 5.96 11.78 -7.02
C LEU A 160 6.81 10.92 -6.08
N GLY A 161 8.04 11.35 -5.83
CA GLY A 161 8.91 10.70 -4.86
C GLY A 161 10.38 10.99 -5.09
N THR A 162 11.22 10.48 -4.17
CA THR A 162 12.68 10.54 -4.24
C THR A 162 13.28 9.16 -4.01
N GLY A 163 14.49 8.92 -4.47
CA GLY A 163 15.15 7.64 -4.24
C GLY A 163 16.48 7.48 -4.96
N ASP A 164 16.64 6.36 -5.65
CA ASP A 164 17.86 6.05 -6.38
C ASP A 164 17.99 6.96 -7.62
N ARG A 165 19.15 7.56 -7.79
CA ARG A 165 19.41 8.55 -8.83
C ARG A 165 19.10 8.07 -10.25
N ASP A 166 19.40 6.82 -10.53
CA ASP A 166 19.15 6.24 -11.86
C ASP A 166 17.66 6.25 -12.21
N TYR A 167 16.77 6.02 -11.23
CA TYR A 167 15.33 6.10 -11.44
C TYR A 167 14.85 7.56 -11.55
N GLU A 168 15.40 8.46 -10.73
CA GLU A 168 15.09 9.90 -10.85
C GLU A 168 15.44 10.45 -12.22
N ASP A 169 16.65 10.17 -12.71
CA ASP A 169 17.13 10.62 -14.03
C ASP A 169 16.34 9.94 -15.16
N GLY A 170 15.99 8.67 -15.01
CA GLY A 170 15.13 7.96 -15.95
C GLY A 170 13.72 8.57 -16.06
N LEU A 171 13.12 8.97 -14.95
CA LEU A 171 11.81 9.65 -14.96
C LEU A 171 11.88 11.03 -15.63
N ARG A 172 12.94 11.81 -15.39
CA ARG A 172 13.17 13.10 -16.07
C ARG A 172 13.32 12.90 -17.58
N TYR A 173 14.08 11.87 -18.00
CA TYR A 173 14.21 11.53 -19.42
C TYR A 173 12.84 11.22 -20.07
N PHE A 174 11.98 10.45 -19.40
CA PHE A 174 10.65 10.15 -19.94
C PHE A 174 9.73 11.36 -19.96
N GLN A 175 9.84 12.27 -19.00
CA GLN A 175 9.11 13.55 -19.01
C GLN A 175 9.52 14.40 -20.23
N ASP A 176 10.81 14.49 -20.52
CA ASP A 176 11.32 15.24 -21.69
C ASP A 176 10.93 14.57 -23.02
N LYS A 177 10.89 13.22 -23.04
CA LYS A 177 10.50 12.43 -24.21
C LYS A 177 9.00 12.50 -24.51
N TYR A 178 8.16 12.62 -23.47
CA TYR A 178 6.70 12.60 -23.57
C TYR A 178 6.07 13.85 -22.93
N PRO A 179 6.36 15.06 -23.47
CA PRO A 179 5.79 16.30 -22.92
C PRO A 179 4.26 16.27 -22.97
N GLY A 180 3.63 16.74 -21.90
CA GLY A 180 2.17 16.72 -21.76
C GLY A 180 1.55 15.35 -21.45
N THR A 181 2.34 14.27 -21.42
CA THR A 181 1.86 12.91 -21.11
C THR A 181 2.52 12.35 -19.86
N MET A 182 3.76 12.75 -19.56
CA MET A 182 4.52 12.32 -18.39
C MET A 182 4.91 13.51 -17.51
N ALA A 183 4.74 13.38 -16.19
CA ALA A 183 5.24 14.32 -15.20
C ALA A 183 6.02 13.61 -14.10
N ALA A 184 7.22 14.08 -13.79
CA ALA A 184 8.07 13.61 -12.71
C ALA A 184 8.28 14.71 -11.68
N ARG A 185 7.83 14.48 -10.45
CA ARG A 185 8.06 15.33 -9.29
C ARG A 185 9.02 14.63 -8.34
N ILE A 186 10.30 15.00 -8.43
CA ILE A 186 11.37 14.38 -7.65
C ILE A 186 11.52 15.15 -6.34
N GLU A 187 10.57 14.95 -5.46
CA GLU A 187 10.44 15.65 -4.19
C GLU A 187 9.56 14.87 -3.21
N PHE A 188 9.55 15.30 -1.95
CA PHE A 188 8.61 14.85 -0.94
C PHE A 188 7.58 15.95 -0.71
N ASP A 189 6.38 15.78 -1.25
CA ASP A 189 5.26 16.74 -1.10
C ASP A 189 3.97 16.02 -0.69
N PRO A 190 3.62 16.02 0.62
CA PRO A 190 2.37 15.42 1.10
C PRO A 190 1.11 16.09 0.55
N ALA A 191 1.15 17.39 0.25
CA ALA A 191 -0.01 18.09 -0.30
C ALA A 191 -0.25 17.71 -1.76
N LEU A 192 0.80 17.59 -2.57
CA LEU A 192 0.71 17.08 -3.93
C LEU A 192 0.25 15.62 -3.94
N SER A 193 0.73 14.78 -3.01
CA SER A 193 0.30 13.39 -2.93
C SER A 193 -1.22 13.26 -2.75
N GLN A 194 -1.83 14.11 -1.91
CA GLN A 194 -3.29 14.15 -1.73
C GLN A 194 -4.02 14.53 -3.02
N ARG A 195 -3.52 15.57 -3.70
CA ARG A 195 -4.09 15.96 -4.99
C ARG A 195 -3.96 14.84 -6.04
N MET A 196 -2.85 14.10 -6.03
CA MET A 196 -2.65 12.94 -6.92
C MET A 196 -3.65 11.82 -6.62
N TYR A 197 -3.87 11.45 -5.35
CA TYR A 197 -4.90 10.46 -4.98
C TYR A 197 -6.30 10.91 -5.43
N ALA A 198 -6.64 12.19 -5.23
CA ALA A 198 -7.97 12.70 -5.58
C ALA A 198 -8.21 12.79 -7.08
N ALA A 199 -7.17 13.07 -7.86
CA ALA A 199 -7.27 13.39 -9.28
C ALA A 199 -7.12 12.18 -10.21
N ALA A 200 -6.33 11.18 -9.80
CA ALA A 200 -5.97 10.08 -10.68
C ALA A 200 -7.14 9.11 -10.94
N ASP A 201 -7.06 8.42 -12.07
CA ASP A 201 -7.91 7.28 -12.39
C ASP A 201 -7.29 5.98 -11.86
N MET A 202 -5.97 5.84 -11.95
CA MET A 202 -5.22 4.64 -11.61
C MET A 202 -4.06 4.97 -10.65
N PHE A 203 -3.74 4.03 -9.75
CA PHE A 203 -2.62 4.12 -8.81
C PHE A 203 -1.73 2.89 -8.94
N LEU A 204 -0.48 3.04 -9.37
CA LEU A 204 0.41 1.91 -9.63
C LEU A 204 1.30 1.59 -8.42
N MET A 205 1.28 0.33 -7.95
CA MET A 205 2.14 -0.19 -6.88
C MET A 205 2.74 -1.56 -7.26
N PRO A 206 3.79 -1.60 -8.07
CA PRO A 206 4.41 -2.84 -8.54
C PRO A 206 5.48 -3.38 -7.57
N SER A 207 5.26 -3.23 -6.27
CA SER A 207 6.25 -3.52 -5.24
C SER A 207 6.75 -4.97 -5.27
N LYS A 208 8.06 -5.18 -5.09
CA LYS A 208 8.66 -6.50 -4.94
C LYS A 208 8.16 -7.19 -3.67
N PHE A 209 8.03 -6.44 -2.59
CA PHE A 209 7.33 -6.83 -1.36
C PHE A 209 6.72 -5.60 -0.71
N GLU A 210 5.55 -5.78 -0.08
CA GLU A 210 4.81 -4.71 0.57
C GLU A 210 4.09 -5.27 1.81
N PRO A 211 4.63 -5.08 3.01
CA PRO A 211 4.07 -5.67 4.23
C PRO A 211 2.58 -5.39 4.42
N CYS A 212 2.16 -4.14 4.31
CA CYS A 212 0.76 -3.72 4.33
C CYS A 212 0.41 -2.90 3.09
N GLY A 213 1.17 -1.82 2.87
CA GLY A 213 0.79 -0.74 1.97
C GLY A 213 -0.38 0.07 2.54
N LEU A 214 -0.28 1.38 2.45
CA LEU A 214 -1.38 2.29 2.81
C LEU A 214 -1.84 3.07 1.57
N SER A 215 -0.95 3.31 0.63
CA SER A 215 -1.23 4.15 -0.54
C SER A 215 -2.34 3.59 -1.42
N GLN A 216 -2.44 2.26 -1.59
CA GLN A 216 -3.55 1.63 -2.33
C GLN A 216 -4.89 1.81 -1.61
N ILE A 217 -4.89 1.75 -0.28
CA ILE A 217 -6.10 1.95 0.53
C ILE A 217 -6.55 3.40 0.43
N ILE A 218 -5.61 4.35 0.55
CA ILE A 218 -5.89 5.78 0.36
C ILE A 218 -6.38 6.04 -1.06
N ALA A 219 -5.74 5.48 -2.08
CA ALA A 219 -6.17 5.62 -3.47
C ALA A 219 -7.62 5.14 -3.66
N MET A 220 -7.98 3.95 -3.15
CA MET A 220 -9.35 3.44 -3.18
C MET A 220 -10.34 4.39 -2.50
N ARG A 221 -9.98 4.95 -1.35
CA ARG A 221 -10.81 5.92 -0.63
C ARG A 221 -11.13 7.18 -1.46
N TYR A 222 -10.18 7.59 -2.33
CA TYR A 222 -10.35 8.70 -3.28
C TYR A 222 -10.88 8.25 -4.65
N GLY A 223 -11.34 7.01 -4.80
CA GLY A 223 -11.87 6.50 -6.07
C GLY A 223 -10.82 6.35 -7.18
N THR A 224 -9.57 6.19 -6.81
CA THR A 224 -8.45 5.92 -7.70
C THR A 224 -8.13 4.44 -7.64
N LEU A 225 -8.28 3.72 -8.76
CA LEU A 225 -8.18 2.27 -8.78
C LEU A 225 -6.72 1.80 -8.73
N PRO A 226 -6.35 0.97 -7.73
CA PRO A 226 -5.00 0.47 -7.62
C PRO A 226 -4.72 -0.62 -8.67
N ILE A 227 -3.47 -0.60 -9.18
CA ILE A 227 -2.87 -1.65 -9.99
C ILE A 227 -1.68 -2.16 -9.22
N VAL A 228 -1.73 -3.38 -8.70
CA VAL A 228 -0.78 -3.87 -7.72
C VAL A 228 -0.17 -5.21 -8.09
N ARG A 229 1.04 -5.49 -7.59
CA ARG A 229 1.53 -6.88 -7.57
C ARG A 229 0.90 -7.62 -6.39
N GLU A 230 0.57 -8.89 -6.59
CA GLU A 230 -0.01 -9.78 -5.57
C GLU A 230 1.04 -10.18 -4.53
N THR A 231 1.33 -9.28 -3.58
CA THR A 231 2.27 -9.51 -2.46
C THR A 231 1.77 -8.81 -1.21
N GLY A 232 1.99 -9.43 -0.05
CA GLY A 232 1.68 -8.87 1.26
C GLY A 232 0.32 -8.23 1.34
N GLY A 233 0.25 -7.04 1.94
CA GLY A 233 -1.00 -6.32 2.12
C GLY A 233 -1.65 -5.82 0.82
N LEU A 234 -0.93 -5.74 -0.28
CA LEU A 234 -1.52 -5.42 -1.59
C LEU A 234 -2.48 -6.53 -2.03
N LYS A 235 -2.08 -7.79 -1.87
CA LYS A 235 -2.93 -8.95 -2.15
C LYS A 235 -4.14 -9.05 -1.23
N ASP A 236 -3.97 -8.65 0.03
CA ASP A 236 -5.03 -8.74 1.04
C ASP A 236 -6.06 -7.60 0.95
N THR A 237 -5.72 -6.48 0.30
CA THR A 237 -6.56 -5.27 0.25
C THR A 237 -7.16 -4.98 -1.11
N VAL A 238 -6.56 -5.46 -2.20
CA VAL A 238 -7.03 -5.21 -3.56
C VAL A 238 -7.62 -6.48 -4.15
N VAL A 239 -8.92 -6.45 -4.41
CA VAL A 239 -9.64 -7.52 -5.11
C VAL A 239 -9.54 -7.26 -6.61
N PRO A 240 -8.92 -8.17 -7.40
CA PRO A 240 -8.81 -8.00 -8.85
C PRO A 240 -10.19 -7.93 -9.52
N TYR A 241 -10.33 -7.01 -10.48
CA TYR A 241 -11.54 -6.91 -11.27
C TYR A 241 -11.84 -8.21 -12.05
N ASN A 242 -13.05 -8.70 -11.89
CA ASN A 242 -13.59 -9.83 -12.61
C ASN A 242 -14.59 -9.34 -13.67
N GLU A 243 -14.24 -9.45 -14.94
CA GLU A 243 -15.07 -8.99 -16.06
C GLU A 243 -16.40 -9.73 -16.21
N PHE A 244 -16.53 -10.94 -15.64
CA PHE A 244 -17.75 -11.75 -15.71
C PHE A 244 -18.76 -11.41 -14.61
N THR A 245 -18.29 -11.02 -13.43
CA THR A 245 -19.15 -10.67 -12.28
C THR A 245 -19.27 -9.17 -12.06
N GLY A 246 -18.36 -8.36 -12.62
CA GLY A 246 -18.26 -6.92 -12.35
C GLY A 246 -17.71 -6.59 -10.96
N GLU A 247 -17.28 -7.58 -10.20
CA GLU A 247 -16.73 -7.41 -8.85
C GLU A 247 -15.23 -7.08 -8.88
N GLY A 248 -14.79 -6.29 -7.88
CA GLY A 248 -13.39 -5.94 -7.69
C GLY A 248 -13.20 -4.58 -7.05
N THR A 249 -11.94 -4.24 -6.76
CA THR A 249 -11.54 -2.92 -6.22
C THR A 249 -10.30 -2.36 -6.90
N GLY A 250 -9.78 -3.06 -7.92
CA GLY A 250 -8.60 -2.68 -8.66
C GLY A 250 -8.13 -3.78 -9.61
N PHE A 251 -6.85 -3.75 -9.96
CA PHE A 251 -6.22 -4.71 -10.87
C PHE A 251 -4.97 -5.29 -10.23
N SER A 252 -4.60 -6.51 -10.62
CA SER A 252 -3.39 -7.14 -10.10
C SER A 252 -2.61 -7.89 -11.17
N PHE A 253 -1.36 -8.19 -10.85
CA PHE A 253 -0.48 -9.12 -11.57
C PHE A 253 0.36 -9.91 -10.56
N SER A 254 0.76 -11.11 -10.89
CA SER A 254 1.35 -12.05 -9.92
C SER A 254 2.87 -12.01 -9.91
N ASN A 255 3.53 -12.14 -11.06
CA ASN A 255 4.98 -12.21 -11.12
C ASN A 255 5.64 -10.83 -11.09
N PHE A 256 6.81 -10.71 -10.46
CA PHE A 256 7.61 -9.49 -10.50
C PHE A 256 8.24 -9.33 -11.89
N ASN A 257 7.40 -8.89 -12.85
CA ASN A 257 7.69 -8.85 -14.28
C ASN A 257 7.07 -7.60 -14.92
N GLY A 258 7.85 -6.89 -15.75
CA GLY A 258 7.43 -5.63 -16.38
C GLY A 258 6.37 -5.79 -17.46
N ASP A 259 6.32 -6.94 -18.17
CA ASP A 259 5.29 -7.20 -19.17
C ASP A 259 3.94 -7.45 -18.50
N GLU A 260 3.90 -8.29 -17.44
CA GLU A 260 2.67 -8.52 -16.67
C GLU A 260 2.14 -7.23 -16.02
N MET A 261 3.06 -6.40 -15.47
CA MET A 261 2.69 -5.08 -14.95
C MET A 261 2.07 -4.20 -16.04
N GLY A 262 2.73 -4.10 -17.20
CA GLY A 262 2.23 -3.33 -18.35
C GLY A 262 0.89 -3.84 -18.85
N ASP A 263 0.70 -5.15 -18.90
CA ASP A 263 -0.58 -5.77 -19.29
C ASP A 263 -1.69 -5.49 -18.27
N ALA A 264 -1.37 -5.46 -16.96
CA ALA A 264 -2.33 -5.05 -15.93
C ALA A 264 -2.75 -3.57 -16.10
N VAL A 265 -1.80 -2.68 -16.39
CA VAL A 265 -2.09 -1.28 -16.71
C VAL A 265 -3.02 -1.18 -17.93
N PHE A 266 -2.77 -1.95 -18.99
CA PHE A 266 -3.62 -1.90 -20.18
C PHE A 266 -4.98 -2.58 -19.98
N ARG A 267 -5.12 -3.58 -19.10
CA ARG A 267 -6.45 -4.08 -18.72
C ARG A 267 -7.28 -2.99 -18.05
N ALA A 268 -6.67 -2.23 -17.12
CA ALA A 268 -7.34 -1.10 -16.48
C ALA A 268 -7.68 0.00 -17.48
N ALA A 269 -6.73 0.40 -18.33
CA ALA A 269 -6.94 1.44 -19.33
C ALA A 269 -8.03 1.09 -20.34
N ARG A 270 -8.10 -0.18 -20.80
CA ARG A 270 -9.18 -0.64 -21.69
C ARG A 270 -10.55 -0.57 -21.02
N LEU A 271 -10.67 -0.97 -19.76
CA LEU A 271 -11.94 -0.83 -19.04
C LEU A 271 -12.36 0.65 -18.95
N PHE A 272 -11.40 1.55 -18.71
CA PHE A 272 -11.64 2.98 -18.67
C PHE A 272 -12.15 3.53 -20.01
N TRP A 273 -11.58 3.09 -21.15
CA TRP A 273 -11.96 3.56 -22.48
C TRP A 273 -13.22 2.91 -23.02
N ASP A 274 -13.33 1.58 -22.85
CA ASP A 274 -14.30 0.78 -23.60
C ASP A 274 -15.59 0.55 -22.81
N ASN A 275 -15.56 0.62 -21.46
CA ASN A 275 -16.72 0.37 -20.62
C ASN A 275 -16.73 1.26 -19.37
N ARG A 276 -17.15 2.50 -19.55
CA ARG A 276 -17.19 3.51 -18.51
C ARG A 276 -18.14 3.16 -17.37
N GLU A 277 -19.25 2.49 -17.67
CA GLU A 277 -20.20 2.04 -16.65
C GLU A 277 -19.58 1.02 -15.70
N ALA A 278 -18.90 0.00 -16.23
CA ALA A 278 -18.19 -0.98 -15.40
C ALA A 278 -17.02 -0.34 -14.63
N TRP A 279 -16.32 0.63 -15.23
CA TRP A 279 -15.30 1.43 -14.53
C TRP A 279 -15.89 2.16 -13.34
N ASP A 280 -17.01 2.85 -13.52
CA ASP A 280 -17.68 3.64 -12.48
C ASP A 280 -18.25 2.75 -11.36
N GLN A 281 -18.73 1.55 -11.69
CA GLN A 281 -19.14 0.55 -10.70
C GLN A 281 -17.93 0.07 -9.88
N LEU A 282 -16.79 -0.18 -10.51
CA LEU A 282 -15.57 -0.60 -9.83
C LEU A 282 -15.04 0.49 -8.89
N VAL A 283 -15.08 1.76 -9.33
CA VAL A 283 -14.75 2.92 -8.48
C VAL A 283 -15.66 2.98 -7.25
N THR A 284 -16.97 2.77 -7.43
CA THR A 284 -17.94 2.73 -6.33
C THR A 284 -17.60 1.62 -5.32
N GLN A 285 -17.28 0.41 -5.81
CA GLN A 285 -16.89 -0.71 -4.94
C GLN A 285 -15.61 -0.40 -4.16
N ALA A 286 -14.62 0.23 -4.82
CA ALA A 286 -13.36 0.60 -4.18
C ALA A 286 -13.56 1.66 -3.07
N MET A 287 -14.34 2.71 -3.36
CA MET A 287 -14.64 3.77 -2.39
C MET A 287 -15.47 3.29 -1.20
N SER A 288 -16.26 2.25 -1.37
CA SER A 288 -17.13 1.70 -0.32
C SER A 288 -16.42 0.72 0.63
N GLN A 289 -15.13 0.45 0.42
CA GLN A 289 -14.38 -0.43 1.32
C GLN A 289 -14.14 0.24 2.67
N ASP A 290 -14.32 -0.52 3.75
CA ASP A 290 -13.98 -0.09 5.10
C ASP A 290 -12.57 -0.51 5.48
N PHE A 291 -11.66 0.45 5.51
CA PHE A 291 -10.29 0.33 6.00
C PHE A 291 -10.05 1.23 7.22
N SER A 292 -11.06 1.44 8.06
CA SER A 292 -10.90 2.17 9.31
C SER A 292 -10.00 1.44 10.31
N TRP A 293 -9.38 2.20 11.20
CA TRP A 293 -8.65 1.65 12.34
C TRP A 293 -9.55 0.85 13.30
N THR A 294 -10.85 1.14 13.34
CA THR A 294 -11.80 0.39 14.17
C THR A 294 -11.76 -1.10 13.85
N ARG A 295 -11.79 -1.45 12.56
CA ARG A 295 -11.70 -2.84 12.10
C ARG A 295 -10.38 -3.52 12.47
N SER A 296 -9.28 -2.77 12.42
CA SER A 296 -7.96 -3.30 12.84
C SER A 296 -7.88 -3.45 14.36
N ALA A 297 -8.38 -2.47 15.10
CA ALA A 297 -8.40 -2.48 16.56
C ALA A 297 -9.19 -3.66 17.12
N ASP A 298 -10.33 -4.00 16.52
CA ASP A 298 -11.13 -5.17 16.91
C ASP A 298 -10.32 -6.47 16.85
N LYS A 299 -9.50 -6.65 15.80
CA LYS A 299 -8.63 -7.82 15.68
C LYS A 299 -7.51 -7.84 16.73
N TYR A 300 -6.96 -6.69 17.11
CA TYR A 300 -6.01 -6.60 18.22
C TYR A 300 -6.70 -6.89 19.56
N LEU A 301 -7.92 -6.41 19.77
CA LEU A 301 -8.71 -6.73 20.96
C LEU A 301 -9.00 -8.23 21.04
N ASP A 302 -9.40 -8.87 19.94
CA ASP A 302 -9.58 -10.32 19.87
C ASP A 302 -8.32 -11.07 20.31
N LEU A 303 -7.15 -10.63 19.83
CA LEU A 303 -5.86 -11.23 20.24
C LEU A 303 -5.59 -11.04 21.72
N TYR A 304 -5.81 -9.83 22.28
CA TYR A 304 -5.59 -9.57 23.71
C TYR A 304 -6.53 -10.38 24.61
N PHE A 305 -7.81 -10.49 24.27
CA PHE A 305 -8.74 -11.34 25.02
C PHE A 305 -8.43 -12.82 24.87
N PHE A 306 -7.92 -13.25 23.73
CA PHE A 306 -7.42 -14.62 23.58
C PHE A 306 -6.22 -14.91 24.49
N MET A 307 -5.30 -13.96 24.63
CA MET A 307 -4.13 -14.07 25.51
C MET A 307 -4.47 -13.95 27.01
N HIS A 308 -5.57 -13.26 27.33
CA HIS A 308 -6.05 -12.98 28.70
C HIS A 308 -7.48 -13.45 28.89
N PRO A 309 -7.72 -14.78 28.88
CA PRO A 309 -9.08 -15.34 28.96
C PRO A 309 -9.76 -15.07 30.31
N GLU A 310 -9.02 -14.63 31.32
CA GLU A 310 -9.54 -14.20 32.63
C GLU A 310 -10.22 -12.81 32.57
N ILE A 311 -10.04 -12.05 31.48
CA ILE A 311 -10.64 -10.74 31.29
C ILE A 311 -11.88 -10.88 30.40
N GLU A 312 -13.06 -10.57 30.92
CA GLU A 312 -14.28 -10.55 30.13
C GLU A 312 -14.24 -9.40 29.11
N ARG A 313 -14.55 -9.71 27.83
CA ARG A 313 -14.71 -8.68 26.80
C ARG A 313 -15.94 -7.82 27.16
N PRO A 314 -15.79 -6.48 27.28
CA PRO A 314 -16.95 -5.60 27.47
C PRO A 314 -17.93 -5.80 26.31
N ALA A 315 -19.24 -5.81 26.61
CA ALA A 315 -20.25 -5.80 25.55
C ALA A 315 -19.99 -4.61 24.63
N ALA A 316 -20.11 -4.81 23.31
CA ALA A 316 -19.92 -3.73 22.36
C ALA A 316 -20.77 -2.51 22.80
N VAL A 317 -20.12 -1.40 23.12
CA VAL A 317 -20.82 -0.15 23.38
C VAL A 317 -21.39 0.26 22.03
N GLU A 318 -22.72 0.23 21.87
CA GLU A 318 -23.35 0.85 20.71
C GLU A 318 -22.81 2.27 20.60
N ALA A 319 -22.25 2.62 19.44
CA ALA A 319 -21.71 3.94 19.21
C ALA A 319 -22.81 4.96 19.51
N VAL A 320 -22.70 5.63 20.64
CA VAL A 320 -23.57 6.76 20.96
C VAL A 320 -23.21 7.82 19.92
N ALA A 321 -24.12 8.06 18.98
CA ALA A 321 -24.00 9.16 18.05
C ALA A 321 -23.76 10.44 18.88
N GLU A 322 -22.59 11.07 18.74
CA GLU A 322 -22.35 12.35 19.39
C GLU A 322 -23.47 13.32 18.98
N PRO A 323 -24.11 13.99 19.94
CA PRO A 323 -25.13 14.97 19.60
C PRO A 323 -24.49 16.07 18.76
N VAL A 324 -25.05 16.31 17.59
CA VAL A 324 -24.71 17.48 16.77
C VAL A 324 -24.94 18.71 17.62
N VAL A 325 -23.88 19.34 18.08
CA VAL A 325 -23.96 20.67 18.74
C VAL A 325 -24.21 21.66 17.61
N GLU A 326 -25.47 22.04 17.43
CA GLU A 326 -25.84 23.20 16.63
C GLU A 326 -25.23 24.46 17.30
N ALA A 327 -24.39 25.15 16.57
CA ALA A 327 -23.89 26.48 16.91
C ALA A 327 -24.11 27.43 15.77
#